data_700afa57793cb9a204af13b669f3ca41
#
_entry.id   700afa57793cb9a204af13b669f3ca41
#
_cell.length_a   1.000
_cell.length_b   1.000
_cell.length_c   1.000
_cell.angle_alpha   90.00
_cell.angle_beta   90.00
_cell.angle_gamma   90.00
#
_symmetry.space_group_name_H-M   'P 1'
#
loop_
_entity.id
_entity.type
_entity.pdbx_description
1 polymer ?
#
loop_
_entity_poly.entity_id
_entity_poly.type
_entity_poly.pdbx_seq_one_letter_code
_entity_poly.pdbx_strand_id
1 'polypeptide(L)'
;GRSEDRLLFDHQRTIAGLLGFEGDDAKQAVENFMQQYFRVVMSIAQLSDLIIQHFEEVILAPEDEAPPQPINARFQLHDGYIEARNDNVFRRTPFAMLEIFVLMAQQPEIKGVRADTVRLLRENRHLIDDDFRNDIRNTSLFIELFKCKIGIHRNLRRMNRYGILGRYLPEFGFIVGQ
;
A
#
# COMPACT_ATOMS: atom_id res chain seq x y z
N GLY A 1 28.25 -3.96 -16.41
CA GLY A 1 27.67 -2.66 -16.69
C GLY A 1 26.57 -2.43 -15.69
N ARG A 2 26.76 -1.53 -14.74
CA ARG A 2 25.64 -1.05 -13.92
C ARG A 2 24.78 -0.21 -14.84
N SER A 3 23.59 -0.69 -15.17
CA SER A 3 22.55 0.13 -15.78
C SER A 3 22.22 1.24 -14.80
N GLU A 4 22.47 2.48 -15.17
CA GLU A 4 22.04 3.63 -14.39
C GLU A 4 20.56 3.85 -14.71
N ASP A 5 19.67 3.19 -13.97
CA ASP A 5 18.22 3.39 -14.04
C ASP A 5 17.79 4.74 -13.43
N ARG A 6 18.70 5.71 -13.38
CA ARG A 6 18.42 7.06 -12.89
C ARG A 6 18.20 8.00 -14.06
N LEU A 7 17.02 8.58 -14.11
CA LEU A 7 16.72 9.66 -15.04
C LEU A 7 17.51 10.91 -14.61
N LEU A 8 18.63 11.18 -15.32
CA LEU A 8 19.51 12.32 -15.03
C LEU A 8 18.74 13.64 -15.20
N PHE A 9 19.11 14.65 -14.43
CA PHE A 9 18.41 15.95 -14.38
C PHE A 9 18.31 16.63 -15.78
N ASP A 10 19.36 16.56 -16.58
CA ASP A 10 19.36 17.12 -17.93
C ASP A 10 18.33 16.42 -18.84
N HIS A 11 18.18 15.11 -18.69
CA HIS A 11 17.18 14.34 -19.44
C HIS A 11 15.76 14.62 -18.94
N GLN A 12 15.58 14.85 -17.63
CA GLN A 12 14.27 15.21 -17.07
C GLN A 12 13.71 16.46 -17.72
N ARG A 13 14.52 17.49 -17.89
CA ARG A 13 14.12 18.75 -18.53
C ARG A 13 13.72 18.54 -20.00
N THR A 14 14.52 17.79 -20.75
CA THR A 14 14.24 17.48 -22.16
C THR A 14 12.94 16.72 -22.31
N ILE A 15 12.73 15.68 -21.50
CA ILE A 15 11.54 14.83 -21.55
C ILE A 15 10.30 15.62 -21.08
N ALA A 16 10.40 16.42 -20.03
CA ALA A 16 9.29 17.28 -19.59
C ALA A 16 8.80 18.19 -20.73
N GLY A 17 9.71 18.82 -21.45
CA GLY A 17 9.37 19.65 -22.62
C GLY A 17 8.73 18.86 -23.76
N LEU A 18 9.27 17.67 -24.09
CA LEU A 18 8.72 16.80 -25.13
C LEU A 18 7.31 16.27 -24.81
N LEU A 19 7.01 16.07 -23.53
CA LEU A 19 5.72 15.59 -23.06
C LEU A 19 4.72 16.73 -22.78
N GLY A 20 5.09 18.00 -23.04
CA GLY A 20 4.23 19.15 -22.91
C GLY A 20 3.93 19.56 -21.45
N PHE A 21 4.85 19.24 -20.53
CA PHE A 21 4.73 19.74 -19.16
C PHE A 21 5.10 21.22 -19.12
N GLU A 22 4.15 22.04 -18.68
CA GLU A 22 4.27 23.47 -18.55
C GLU A 22 4.43 23.88 -17.08
N GLY A 23 5.05 25.02 -16.83
CA GLY A 23 5.22 25.64 -15.54
C GLY A 23 5.72 27.08 -15.72
N ASP A 24 5.64 27.86 -14.66
CA ASP A 24 6.07 29.27 -14.67
C ASP A 24 7.56 29.42 -14.97
N ASP A 25 8.32 28.39 -14.69
CA ASP A 25 9.72 28.23 -15.09
C ASP A 25 10.05 26.75 -15.45
N ALA A 26 11.27 26.53 -16.00
CA ALA A 26 11.74 25.21 -16.39
C ALA A 26 11.84 24.23 -15.19
N LYS A 27 12.00 24.74 -13.98
CA LYS A 27 12.05 23.94 -12.76
C LYS A 27 10.67 23.39 -12.40
N GLN A 28 9.65 24.25 -12.47
CA GLN A 28 8.27 23.84 -12.23
C GLN A 28 7.80 22.77 -13.22
N ALA A 29 8.16 22.92 -14.51
CA ALA A 29 7.83 21.91 -15.52
C ALA A 29 8.46 20.55 -15.21
N VAL A 30 9.73 20.54 -14.78
CA VAL A 30 10.44 19.31 -14.35
C VAL A 30 9.80 18.71 -13.11
N GLU A 31 9.43 19.51 -12.11
CA GLU A 31 8.78 19.04 -10.90
C GLU A 31 7.42 18.38 -11.22
N ASN A 32 6.60 19.02 -12.06
CA ASN A 32 5.31 18.49 -12.51
C ASN A 32 5.48 17.15 -13.26
N PHE A 33 6.45 17.09 -14.18
CA PHE A 33 6.79 15.84 -14.87
C PHE A 33 7.23 14.75 -13.90
N MET A 34 8.18 15.05 -13.00
CA MET A 34 8.71 14.04 -12.06
C MET A 34 7.65 13.54 -11.09
N GLN A 35 6.74 14.40 -10.64
CA GLN A 35 5.61 14.01 -9.81
C GLN A 35 4.72 12.99 -10.56
N GLN A 36 4.39 13.26 -11.81
CA GLN A 36 3.60 12.33 -12.62
C GLN A 36 4.37 11.05 -12.93
N TYR A 37 5.65 11.16 -13.27
CA TYR A 37 6.53 10.01 -13.49
C TYR A 37 6.57 9.08 -12.27
N PHE A 38 6.84 9.61 -11.08
CA PHE A 38 6.87 8.81 -9.87
C PHE A 38 5.50 8.17 -9.57
N ARG A 39 4.41 8.88 -9.80
CA ARG A 39 3.06 8.33 -9.65
C ARG A 39 2.83 7.11 -10.55
N VAL A 40 3.22 7.19 -11.80
CA VAL A 40 3.10 6.09 -12.77
C VAL A 40 4.01 4.92 -12.39
N VAL A 41 5.29 5.19 -12.10
CA VAL A 41 6.25 4.16 -11.71
C VAL A 41 5.81 3.42 -10.45
N MET A 42 5.34 4.14 -9.44
CA MET A 42 4.81 3.53 -8.22
C MET A 42 3.56 2.68 -8.49
N SER A 43 2.69 3.14 -9.39
CA SER A 43 1.49 2.37 -9.77
C SER A 43 1.87 1.07 -10.51
N ILE A 44 2.85 1.13 -11.41
CA ILE A 44 3.36 -0.06 -12.12
C ILE A 44 4.01 -1.03 -11.13
N ALA A 45 4.85 -0.54 -10.22
CA ALA A 45 5.50 -1.36 -9.21
C ALA A 45 4.46 -2.06 -8.31
N GLN A 46 3.43 -1.31 -7.88
CA GLN A 46 2.32 -1.87 -7.09
C GLN A 46 1.56 -2.96 -7.84
N LEU A 47 1.29 -2.76 -9.14
CA LEU A 47 0.60 -3.74 -9.97
C LEU A 47 1.46 -4.99 -10.16
N SER A 48 2.74 -4.82 -10.45
CA SER A 48 3.69 -5.93 -10.60
C SER A 48 3.79 -6.78 -9.34
N ASP A 49 3.89 -6.13 -8.17
CA ASP A 49 3.93 -6.83 -6.89
C ASP A 49 2.63 -7.63 -6.63
N LEU A 50 1.46 -7.07 -6.99
CA LEU A 50 0.18 -7.77 -6.84
C LEU A 50 0.09 -8.98 -7.78
N ILE A 51 0.56 -8.84 -9.02
CA ILE A 51 0.56 -9.94 -9.98
C ILE A 51 1.50 -11.04 -9.50
N ILE A 52 2.72 -10.71 -9.07
CA ILE A 52 3.68 -11.69 -8.55
C ILE A 52 3.07 -12.40 -7.33
N GLN A 53 2.51 -11.66 -6.38
CA GLN A 53 1.87 -12.24 -5.19
C GLN A 53 0.72 -13.17 -5.59
N HIS A 54 -0.13 -12.76 -6.53
CA HIS A 54 -1.23 -13.61 -7.01
C HIS A 54 -0.71 -14.90 -7.67
N PHE A 55 0.37 -14.81 -8.47
CA PHE A 55 1.02 -15.99 -9.03
C PHE A 55 1.58 -16.91 -7.95
N GLU A 56 2.23 -16.37 -6.93
CA GLU A 56 2.73 -17.15 -5.80
C GLU A 56 1.59 -17.86 -5.05
N GLU A 57 0.47 -17.18 -4.81
CA GLU A 57 -0.70 -17.72 -4.14
C GLU A 57 -1.40 -18.83 -4.96
N VAL A 58 -1.44 -18.70 -6.29
CA VAL A 58 -2.16 -19.65 -7.16
C VAL A 58 -1.27 -20.82 -7.62
N ILE A 59 -0.02 -20.53 -8.00
CA ILE A 59 0.87 -21.52 -8.62
C ILE A 59 1.66 -22.31 -7.57
N LEU A 60 2.02 -21.67 -6.45
CA LEU A 60 2.77 -22.28 -5.36
C LEU A 60 1.86 -22.74 -4.20
N ALA A 61 0.53 -22.64 -4.37
CA ALA A 61 -0.41 -23.19 -3.41
C ALA A 61 -0.18 -24.70 -3.27
N PRO A 62 -0.05 -25.24 -2.04
CA PRO A 62 0.01 -26.67 -1.81
C PRO A 62 -1.27 -27.33 -2.35
N GLU A 63 -1.15 -28.56 -2.91
CA GLU A 63 -2.31 -29.32 -3.36
C GLU A 63 -3.28 -29.67 -2.20
N ASP A 64 -2.77 -29.71 -0.96
CA ASP A 64 -3.54 -29.85 0.27
C ASP A 64 -3.62 -28.50 1.00
N GLU A 65 -4.59 -27.68 0.69
CA GLU A 65 -4.86 -26.42 1.41
C GLU A 65 -5.33 -26.73 2.84
N ALA A 66 -4.53 -26.32 3.83
CA ALA A 66 -4.99 -26.36 5.21
C ALA A 66 -6.18 -25.38 5.38
N PRO A 67 -7.21 -25.75 6.18
CA PRO A 67 -8.36 -24.87 6.38
C PRO A 67 -7.92 -23.54 7.00
N PRO A 68 -8.52 -22.41 6.57
CA PRO A 68 -8.18 -21.09 7.09
C PRO A 68 -8.35 -21.04 8.63
N GLN A 69 -7.35 -20.48 9.29
CA GLN A 69 -7.37 -20.32 10.76
C GLN A 69 -7.91 -18.93 11.12
N PRO A 70 -9.01 -18.81 11.87
CA PRO A 70 -9.55 -17.52 12.27
C PRO A 70 -8.60 -16.80 13.23
N ILE A 71 -8.28 -15.53 12.94
CA ILE A 71 -7.58 -14.64 13.86
C ILE A 71 -8.60 -13.91 14.73
N ASN A 72 -9.64 -13.34 14.09
CA ASN A 72 -10.74 -12.67 14.78
C ASN A 72 -12.03 -12.71 13.92
N ALA A 73 -13.03 -11.91 14.26
CA ALA A 73 -14.28 -11.85 13.50
C ALA A 73 -14.12 -11.32 12.04
N ARG A 74 -13.04 -10.60 11.74
CA ARG A 74 -12.80 -9.92 10.47
C ARG A 74 -11.75 -10.60 9.61
N PHE A 75 -10.76 -11.21 10.23
CA PHE A 75 -9.57 -11.74 9.57
C PHE A 75 -9.32 -13.20 9.92
N GLN A 76 -8.68 -13.90 9.00
CA GLN A 76 -8.20 -15.26 9.14
C GLN A 76 -6.83 -15.39 8.46
N LEU A 77 -6.10 -16.43 8.83
CA LEU A 77 -4.82 -16.80 8.25
C LEU A 77 -5.02 -17.98 7.31
N HIS A 78 -4.53 -17.86 6.09
CA HIS A 78 -4.58 -18.91 5.08
C HIS A 78 -3.19 -19.01 4.43
N ASP A 79 -2.54 -20.16 4.54
CA ASP A 79 -1.18 -20.46 4.04
C ASP A 79 -0.10 -19.45 4.50
N GLY A 80 -0.29 -18.88 5.68
CA GLY A 80 0.60 -17.87 6.24
C GLY A 80 0.32 -16.45 5.75
N TYR A 81 -0.73 -16.22 4.98
CA TYR A 81 -1.20 -14.90 4.56
C TYR A 81 -2.47 -14.51 5.31
N ILE A 82 -2.57 -13.26 5.71
CA ILE A 82 -3.79 -12.73 6.32
C ILE A 82 -4.80 -12.37 5.23
N GLU A 83 -6.07 -12.75 5.45
CA GLU A 83 -7.15 -12.42 4.55
C GLU A 83 -8.41 -11.95 5.28
N ALA A 84 -9.22 -11.13 4.62
CA ALA A 84 -10.54 -10.75 5.08
C ALA A 84 -11.50 -11.95 4.99
N ARG A 85 -12.27 -12.21 6.04
CA ARG A 85 -13.22 -13.34 6.09
C ARG A 85 -14.41 -13.19 5.14
N ASN A 86 -14.67 -11.98 4.65
CA ASN A 86 -15.66 -11.69 3.63
C ASN A 86 -15.42 -10.33 2.98
N ASP A 87 -16.00 -10.10 1.81
CA ASP A 87 -15.79 -8.91 0.98
C ASP A 87 -16.31 -7.60 1.60
N ASN A 88 -17.16 -7.68 2.62
CA ASN A 88 -17.77 -6.50 3.25
C ASN A 88 -17.03 -6.03 4.50
N VAL A 89 -15.93 -6.67 4.90
CA VAL A 89 -15.21 -6.37 6.14
C VAL A 89 -14.88 -4.88 6.24
N PHE A 90 -14.24 -4.30 5.23
CA PHE A 90 -13.81 -2.91 5.26
C PHE A 90 -14.97 -1.92 5.13
N ARG A 91 -16.02 -2.28 4.39
CA ARG A 91 -17.22 -1.46 4.25
C ARG A 91 -18.02 -1.38 5.56
N ARG A 92 -18.16 -2.50 6.27
CA ARG A 92 -18.87 -2.57 7.55
C ARG A 92 -18.05 -2.06 8.72
N THR A 93 -16.73 -2.18 8.61
CA THR A 93 -15.80 -1.91 9.70
C THR A 93 -14.56 -1.21 9.14
N PRO A 94 -14.64 0.09 8.78
CA PRO A 94 -13.54 0.80 8.13
C PRO A 94 -12.22 0.76 8.91
N PHE A 95 -12.23 0.80 10.24
CA PHE A 95 -11.01 0.72 11.05
C PHE A 95 -10.20 -0.58 10.80
N ALA A 96 -10.83 -1.62 10.26
CA ALA A 96 -10.17 -2.87 9.88
C ALA A 96 -9.05 -2.64 8.84
N MET A 97 -9.11 -1.52 8.08
CA MET A 97 -8.03 -1.13 7.16
C MET A 97 -6.72 -0.77 7.87
N LEU A 98 -6.76 -0.36 9.14
CA LEU A 98 -5.57 -0.18 9.98
C LEU A 98 -5.27 -1.42 10.82
N GLU A 99 -6.31 -2.08 11.33
CA GLU A 99 -6.20 -3.27 12.17
C GLU A 99 -5.38 -4.38 11.51
N ILE A 100 -5.55 -4.61 10.20
CA ILE A 100 -4.81 -5.66 9.49
C ILE A 100 -3.29 -5.47 9.61
N PHE A 101 -2.79 -4.23 9.59
CA PHE A 101 -1.35 -3.95 9.74
C PHE A 101 -0.88 -4.10 11.18
N VAL A 102 -1.74 -3.81 12.16
CA VAL A 102 -1.46 -4.06 13.58
C VAL A 102 -1.33 -5.56 13.84
N LEU A 103 -2.26 -6.37 13.30
CA LEU A 103 -2.20 -7.83 13.41
C LEU A 103 -0.91 -8.39 12.79
N MET A 104 -0.51 -7.89 11.62
CA MET A 104 0.75 -8.29 10.98
C MET A 104 1.99 -7.83 11.74
N ALA A 105 1.90 -6.72 12.49
CA ALA A 105 2.99 -6.24 13.31
C ALA A 105 3.13 -7.06 14.61
N GLN A 106 2.02 -7.55 15.14
CA GLN A 106 1.97 -8.40 16.33
C GLN A 106 2.33 -9.86 16.04
N GLN A 107 2.14 -10.32 14.79
CA GLN A 107 2.40 -11.68 14.35
C GLN A 107 3.41 -11.67 13.18
N PRO A 108 4.73 -11.62 13.48
CA PRO A 108 5.78 -11.50 12.46
C PRO A 108 5.86 -12.68 11.46
N GLU A 109 5.28 -13.82 11.82
CA GLU A 109 5.14 -15.02 10.99
C GLU A 109 4.18 -14.83 9.82
N ILE A 110 3.30 -13.83 9.85
CA ILE A 110 2.41 -13.51 8.74
C ILE A 110 3.25 -13.01 7.55
N LYS A 111 3.25 -13.79 6.48
CA LYS A 111 4.05 -13.52 5.27
C LYS A 111 3.59 -12.26 4.55
N GLY A 112 2.27 -12.04 4.46
CA GLY A 112 1.68 -10.93 3.72
C GLY A 112 0.17 -10.89 3.82
N VAL A 113 -0.45 -10.10 2.95
CA VAL A 113 -1.90 -9.99 2.78
C VAL A 113 -2.26 -10.67 1.47
N ARG A 114 -3.28 -11.54 1.44
CA ARG A 114 -3.75 -12.18 0.20
C ARG A 114 -4.21 -11.14 -0.82
N ALA A 115 -4.00 -11.45 -2.10
CA ALA A 115 -4.26 -10.54 -3.23
C ALA A 115 -5.70 -10.00 -3.24
N ASP A 116 -6.69 -10.85 -2.98
CA ASP A 116 -8.10 -10.43 -2.88
C ASP A 116 -8.34 -9.43 -1.76
N THR A 117 -7.71 -9.62 -0.61
CA THR A 117 -7.81 -8.68 0.51
C THR A 117 -7.12 -7.35 0.21
N VAL A 118 -5.99 -7.37 -0.51
CA VAL A 118 -5.33 -6.14 -1.01
C VAL A 118 -6.24 -5.41 -1.99
N ARG A 119 -6.93 -6.12 -2.89
CA ARG A 119 -7.93 -5.54 -3.79
C ARG A 119 -9.06 -4.86 -3.00
N LEU A 120 -9.63 -5.55 -2.01
CA LEU A 120 -10.67 -4.99 -1.14
C LEU A 120 -10.19 -3.74 -0.36
N LEU A 121 -8.95 -3.74 0.16
CA LEU A 121 -8.36 -2.56 0.79
C LEU A 121 -8.33 -1.36 -0.18
N ARG A 122 -7.88 -1.58 -1.42
CA ARG A 122 -7.77 -0.53 -2.44
C ARG A 122 -9.13 0.01 -2.87
N GLU A 123 -10.12 -0.86 -3.03
CA GLU A 123 -11.49 -0.48 -3.38
C GLU A 123 -12.14 0.37 -2.29
N ASN A 124 -11.89 0.05 -1.02
CA ASN A 124 -12.51 0.71 0.13
C ASN A 124 -11.68 1.84 0.74
N ARG A 125 -10.46 2.13 0.23
CA ARG A 125 -9.58 3.19 0.77
C ARG A 125 -10.21 4.58 0.77
N HIS A 126 -11.26 4.82 -0.04
CA HIS A 126 -12.02 6.07 -0.07
C HIS A 126 -12.76 6.34 1.25
N LEU A 127 -12.99 5.30 2.07
CA LEU A 127 -13.58 5.41 3.41
C LEU A 127 -12.61 6.00 4.44
N ILE A 128 -11.33 6.17 4.08
CA ILE A 128 -10.36 6.90 4.90
C ILE A 128 -10.50 8.39 4.57
N ASP A 129 -11.51 8.98 5.15
CA ASP A 129 -11.87 10.40 5.06
C ASP A 129 -11.46 11.16 6.34
N ASP A 130 -11.91 12.40 6.49
CA ASP A 130 -11.62 13.23 7.65
C ASP A 130 -12.20 12.65 8.94
N ASP A 131 -13.41 12.11 8.90
CA ASP A 131 -14.06 11.50 10.06
C ASP A 131 -13.27 10.26 10.51
N PHE A 132 -12.84 9.44 9.55
CA PHE A 132 -11.97 8.29 9.84
C PHE A 132 -10.65 8.72 10.50
N ARG A 133 -9.99 9.77 9.99
CA ARG A 133 -8.71 10.27 10.51
C ARG A 133 -8.86 10.84 11.92
N ASN A 134 -9.99 11.50 12.22
CA ASN A 134 -10.27 12.11 13.51
C ASN A 134 -10.82 11.13 14.56
N ASP A 135 -11.17 9.90 14.16
CA ASP A 135 -11.63 8.88 15.10
C ASP A 135 -10.46 8.41 15.99
N ILE A 136 -10.61 8.60 17.30
CA ILE A 136 -9.59 8.21 18.29
C ILE A 136 -9.26 6.71 18.26
N ARG A 137 -10.19 5.86 17.82
CA ARG A 137 -9.94 4.41 17.67
C ARG A 137 -8.90 4.17 16.56
N ASN A 138 -9.01 4.87 15.44
CA ASN A 138 -8.09 4.78 14.33
C ASN A 138 -6.72 5.35 14.69
N THR A 139 -6.70 6.46 15.41
CA THR A 139 -5.45 7.03 15.96
C THR A 139 -4.77 6.04 16.89
N SER A 140 -5.52 5.39 17.78
CA SER A 140 -5.00 4.39 18.72
C SER A 140 -4.43 3.17 18.00
N LEU A 141 -5.10 2.67 16.96
CA LEU A 141 -4.60 1.56 16.11
C LEU A 141 -3.30 1.95 15.40
N PHE A 142 -3.24 3.16 14.85
CA PHE A 142 -2.05 3.63 14.17
C PHE A 142 -0.87 3.78 15.14
N ILE A 143 -1.10 4.31 16.35
CA ILE A 143 -0.08 4.38 17.41
C ILE A 143 0.36 2.97 17.85
N GLU A 144 -0.58 2.02 17.95
CA GLU A 144 -0.27 0.64 18.30
C GLU A 144 0.69 -0.01 17.31
N LEU A 145 0.57 0.31 16.03
CA LEU A 145 1.52 -0.13 15.01
C LEU A 145 2.97 0.29 15.34
N PHE A 146 3.16 1.48 15.93
CA PHE A 146 4.50 1.99 16.30
C PHE A 146 5.07 1.37 17.59
N LYS A 147 4.22 0.80 18.43
CA LYS A 147 4.69 0.07 19.62
C LYS A 147 5.33 -1.28 19.26
N CYS A 148 4.99 -1.83 18.11
CA CYS A 148 5.58 -3.05 17.60
C CYS A 148 6.97 -2.75 17.05
N LYS A 149 8.03 -3.03 17.83
CA LYS A 149 9.43 -2.70 17.47
C LYS A 149 9.92 -3.42 16.22
N ILE A 150 9.36 -4.59 15.89
CA ILE A 150 9.79 -5.42 14.78
C ILE A 150 8.86 -5.21 13.59
N GLY A 151 9.45 -4.88 12.42
CA GLY A 151 8.73 -4.84 11.14
C GLY A 151 7.89 -3.60 10.86
N ILE A 152 7.97 -2.54 11.67
CA ILE A 152 7.21 -1.29 11.43
C ILE A 152 7.48 -0.71 10.04
N HIS A 153 8.73 -0.62 9.62
CA HIS A 153 9.09 -0.09 8.30
C HIS A 153 8.50 -0.94 7.15
N ARG A 154 8.43 -2.28 7.34
CA ARG A 154 7.82 -3.19 6.38
C ARG A 154 6.32 -2.96 6.29
N ASN A 155 5.64 -2.77 7.43
CA ASN A 155 4.21 -2.50 7.47
C ASN A 155 3.87 -1.12 6.91
N LEU A 156 4.63 -0.08 7.23
CA LEU A 156 4.46 1.26 6.64
C LEU A 156 4.67 1.24 5.12
N ARG A 157 5.67 0.49 4.64
CA ARG A 157 5.90 0.29 3.20
C ARG A 157 4.72 -0.42 2.53
N ARG A 158 4.14 -1.45 3.20
CA ARG A 158 2.92 -2.13 2.72
C ARG A 158 1.71 -1.19 2.70
N MET A 159 1.50 -0.42 3.77
CA MET A 159 0.44 0.59 3.83
C MET A 159 0.55 1.60 2.69
N ASN A 160 1.77 2.06 2.41
CA ASN A 160 2.04 2.96 1.28
C ASN A 160 1.73 2.28 -0.06
N ARG A 161 2.23 1.05 -0.26
CA ARG A 161 2.00 0.25 -1.46
C ARG A 161 0.52 -0.01 -1.73
N TYR A 162 -0.28 -0.24 -0.69
CA TYR A 162 -1.72 -0.48 -0.81
C TYR A 162 -2.54 0.82 -0.90
N GLY A 163 -1.89 1.99 -0.83
CA GLY A 163 -2.52 3.30 -0.93
C GLY A 163 -3.29 3.72 0.33
N ILE A 164 -2.99 3.08 1.47
CA ILE A 164 -3.62 3.37 2.77
C ILE A 164 -2.88 4.50 3.48
N LEU A 165 -1.53 4.50 3.45
CA LEU A 165 -0.72 5.45 4.22
C LEU A 165 -0.96 6.89 3.78
N GLY A 166 -0.92 7.17 2.47
CA GLY A 166 -1.14 8.52 1.94
C GLY A 166 -2.58 9.02 2.12
N ARG A 167 -3.56 8.10 2.26
CA ARG A 167 -4.94 8.46 2.61
C ARG A 167 -5.08 8.79 4.09
N TYR A 168 -4.39 8.05 4.95
CA TYR A 168 -4.43 8.26 6.40
C TYR A 168 -3.59 9.46 6.82
N LEU A 169 -2.44 9.68 6.19
CA LEU A 169 -1.53 10.83 6.38
C LEU A 169 -1.38 11.59 5.06
N PRO A 170 -2.26 12.54 4.74
CA PRO A 170 -2.23 13.27 3.46
C PRO A 170 -0.91 13.97 3.18
N GLU A 171 -0.25 14.52 4.21
CA GLU A 171 1.04 15.19 4.09
C GLU A 171 2.12 14.21 3.58
N PHE A 172 2.05 12.95 4.00
CA PHE A 172 2.94 11.91 3.51
C PHE A 172 2.63 11.55 2.04
N GLY A 173 1.36 11.59 1.66
CA GLY A 173 0.91 11.39 0.28
C GLY A 173 1.51 12.41 -0.69
N PHE A 174 1.61 13.67 -0.30
CA PHE A 174 2.24 14.72 -1.12
C PHE A 174 3.73 14.45 -1.37
N ILE A 175 4.46 13.93 -0.38
CA ILE A 175 5.89 13.63 -0.49
C ILE A 175 6.15 12.48 -1.48
N VAL A 176 5.26 11.48 -1.53
CA VAL A 176 5.41 10.29 -2.38
C VAL A 176 4.60 10.36 -3.68
N GLY A 177 3.97 11.50 -3.98
CA GLY A 177 3.25 11.72 -5.25
C GLY A 177 1.91 10.98 -5.38
N GLN A 178 1.25 10.68 -4.26
CA GLN A 178 -0.08 10.03 -4.24
C GLN A 178 -1.21 11.06 -4.19
#